data_89d806d824e8b091139baf12cb7c829f
#
_entry.id   89d806d824e8b091139baf12cb7c829f
#
_cell.length_a   1.000
_cell.length_b   1.000
_cell.length_c   1.000
_cell.angle_alpha   90.00
_cell.angle_beta   90.00
_cell.angle_gamma   90.00
#
_symmetry.space_group_name_H-M   'P 1'
#
loop_
_entity.id
_entity.type
_entity.pdbx_description
1 polymer ?
#
loop_
_entity_poly.entity_id
_entity_poly.type
_entity_poly.pdbx_seq_one_letter_code
_entity_poly.pdbx_strand_id
1 'polypeptide(L)'
;MLRPIIEITKEMREVFSHYDLTRKELKRTEDLIDKIENQKITISVIGQFKRGKSMLVNSILGDKILPIGIVPVTAVVTTIEHGERAATVRFDNGIIKEIPFEDMSDYINEQSNSDNHLGVRQVAVYSPSDFLEGGITLVDTPGVGSVHQKNTDEAYAFVKESDAVIFMLSVDSPINQIEVEFLKNAKEFASKFYFVVNKIDTIYEDDLKEYVDYCRDLIKRLMEVDSIQLFSVSAKKGIGVEELKSAIRHDCETTVRDIIERSAGLKMKDIGASALSQIMLYRTTLQMTHKQFEYTFDELEKTFNELRRDAEEYAEHFRSNPRMLEAKLNDIRNSLSDEVSRLFRIDYYYDITSVDFYRGGKVDEDGRRDLREDFMKAVNDIFSELEQTIKSVFMFKEENTLTVTQRIYDVNKLTRRLVRLKTELDRTPLEQAEIDANKKPEFKQVHCE
;
A
#
# COMPACT_ATOMS: atom_id res chain seq x y z
N MET A 1 9.73 15.42 -25.53
CA MET A 1 10.14 15.38 -24.12
C MET A 1 8.93 14.91 -23.34
N LEU A 2 9.06 13.90 -22.49
CA LEU A 2 7.96 13.44 -21.62
C LEU A 2 7.68 14.54 -20.59
N ARG A 3 6.42 14.74 -20.25
CA ARG A 3 6.02 15.71 -19.22
C ARG A 3 6.39 15.18 -17.83
N PRO A 4 6.80 16.06 -16.88
CA PRO A 4 7.00 15.67 -15.50
C PRO A 4 5.73 15.06 -14.88
N ILE A 5 5.88 14.00 -14.10
CA ILE A 5 4.74 13.30 -13.46
C ILE A 5 3.96 14.24 -12.56
N ILE A 6 4.64 15.15 -11.86
CA ILE A 6 3.99 16.15 -11.01
C ILE A 6 3.00 17.04 -11.78
N GLU A 7 3.29 17.39 -13.03
CA GLU A 7 2.38 18.21 -13.86
C GLU A 7 1.12 17.42 -14.22
N ILE A 8 1.29 16.13 -14.63
CA ILE A 8 0.17 15.25 -14.94
C ILE A 8 -0.70 15.05 -13.69
N THR A 9 -0.06 14.82 -12.53
CA THR A 9 -0.73 14.65 -11.24
C THR A 9 -1.54 15.90 -10.86
N LYS A 10 -0.97 17.09 -11.03
CA LYS A 10 -1.67 18.37 -10.76
C LYS A 10 -2.88 18.58 -11.69
N GLU A 11 -2.77 18.20 -12.98
CA GLU A 11 -3.91 18.27 -13.89
C GLU A 11 -5.00 17.24 -13.56
N MET A 12 -4.63 16.02 -13.11
CA MET A 12 -5.60 15.02 -12.64
C MET A 12 -6.31 15.49 -11.39
N ARG A 13 -5.62 16.12 -10.41
CA ARG A 13 -6.23 16.75 -9.24
C ARG A 13 -7.31 17.76 -9.64
N GLU A 14 -7.06 18.60 -10.64
CA GLU A 14 -8.07 19.54 -11.14
C GLU A 14 -9.32 18.81 -11.66
N VAL A 15 -9.16 17.69 -12.38
CA VAL A 15 -10.30 16.90 -12.85
C VAL A 15 -11.09 16.34 -11.67
N PHE A 16 -10.41 15.80 -10.66
CA PHE A 16 -11.04 15.20 -9.49
C PHE A 16 -11.77 16.22 -8.60
N SER A 17 -11.32 17.46 -8.55
CA SER A 17 -11.96 18.52 -7.77
C SER A 17 -13.35 18.95 -8.27
N HIS A 18 -13.76 18.53 -9.46
CA HIS A 18 -15.04 18.93 -10.05
C HIS A 18 -16.26 18.17 -9.54
N TYR A 19 -16.06 17.01 -8.89
CA TYR A 19 -17.15 16.14 -8.44
C TYR A 19 -16.87 15.54 -7.06
N ASP A 20 -17.88 15.54 -6.20
CA ASP A 20 -17.80 14.93 -4.87
C ASP A 20 -17.53 13.41 -4.94
N LEU A 21 -17.97 12.76 -6.01
CA LEU A 21 -17.79 11.33 -6.22
C LEU A 21 -16.30 10.90 -6.39
N THR A 22 -15.41 11.86 -6.72
CA THR A 22 -13.95 11.65 -6.82
C THR A 22 -13.19 12.26 -5.65
N ARG A 23 -13.86 12.55 -4.54
CA ARG A 23 -13.28 13.19 -3.36
C ARG A 23 -12.16 12.36 -2.73
N LYS A 24 -12.29 11.03 -2.76
CA LYS A 24 -11.29 10.09 -2.25
C LYS A 24 -10.02 10.15 -3.09
N GLU A 25 -10.18 10.08 -4.41
CA GLU A 25 -9.07 10.18 -5.38
C GLU A 25 -8.41 11.55 -5.34
N LEU A 26 -9.19 12.62 -5.14
CA LEU A 26 -8.67 13.98 -4.94
C LEU A 26 -7.73 14.02 -3.75
N LYS A 27 -8.16 13.54 -2.59
CA LYS A 27 -7.33 13.53 -1.37
C LYS A 27 -6.04 12.73 -1.56
N ARG A 28 -6.14 11.51 -2.11
CA ARG A 28 -4.95 10.68 -2.40
C ARG A 28 -3.97 11.40 -3.33
N THR A 29 -4.50 12.12 -4.32
CA THR A 29 -3.68 12.88 -5.29
C THR A 29 -3.00 14.07 -4.61
N GLU A 30 -3.68 14.77 -3.70
CA GLU A 30 -3.11 15.88 -2.92
C GLU A 30 -1.97 15.39 -2.01
N ASP A 31 -2.15 14.25 -1.34
CA ASP A 31 -1.11 13.62 -0.52
C ASP A 31 0.14 13.27 -1.36
N LEU A 32 -0.04 12.79 -2.59
CA LEU A 32 1.09 12.51 -3.49
C LEU A 32 1.80 13.79 -3.95
N ILE A 33 1.07 14.86 -4.23
CA ILE A 33 1.66 16.17 -4.60
C ILE A 33 2.49 16.70 -3.44
N ASP A 34 1.96 16.64 -2.19
CA ASP A 34 2.69 17.07 -0.99
C ASP A 34 3.99 16.28 -0.82
N LYS A 35 3.95 14.96 -1.00
CA LYS A 35 5.15 14.10 -0.93
C LYS A 35 6.21 14.50 -1.95
N ILE A 36 5.82 14.75 -3.21
CA ILE A 36 6.76 15.15 -4.27
C ILE A 36 7.37 16.52 -3.98
N GLU A 37 6.55 17.50 -3.58
CA GLU A 37 6.99 18.87 -3.33
C GLU A 37 7.90 18.98 -2.11
N ASN A 38 7.62 18.21 -1.05
CA ASN A 38 8.42 18.19 0.18
C ASN A 38 9.52 17.11 0.18
N GLN A 39 9.69 16.38 -0.92
CA GLN A 39 10.70 15.33 -1.06
C GLN A 39 10.67 14.29 0.09
N LYS A 40 9.49 13.99 0.61
CA LYS A 40 9.30 12.99 1.67
C LYS A 40 9.29 11.59 1.07
N ILE A 41 10.28 10.80 1.42
CA ILE A 41 10.40 9.40 0.96
C ILE A 41 9.99 8.44 2.07
N THR A 42 9.10 7.50 1.73
CA THR A 42 8.69 6.42 2.63
C THR A 42 9.36 5.12 2.20
N ILE A 43 10.14 4.52 3.10
CA ILE A 43 10.89 3.28 2.86
C ILE A 43 10.35 2.20 3.80
N SER A 44 9.66 1.19 3.27
CA SER A 44 9.15 0.08 4.06
C SER A 44 10.12 -1.08 4.14
N VAL A 45 10.30 -1.62 5.34
CA VAL A 45 11.10 -2.82 5.59
C VAL A 45 10.18 -4.03 5.60
N ILE A 46 10.37 -4.91 4.64
CA ILE A 46 9.46 -6.01 4.33
C ILE A 46 10.21 -7.33 4.29
N GLY A 47 9.55 -8.39 4.67
CA GLY A 47 10.08 -9.74 4.66
C GLY A 47 9.31 -10.63 5.61
N GLN A 48 9.53 -11.94 5.50
CA GLN A 48 8.87 -12.91 6.34
C GLN A 48 9.17 -12.70 7.83
N PHE A 49 8.32 -13.25 8.66
CA PHE A 49 8.56 -13.35 10.09
C PHE A 49 9.94 -13.98 10.39
N LYS A 50 10.62 -13.47 11.41
CA LYS A 50 12.02 -13.86 11.81
C LYS A 50 13.14 -13.49 10.85
N ARG A 51 12.93 -12.77 9.77
CA ARG A 51 14.01 -12.26 8.90
C ARG A 51 14.87 -11.19 9.60
N GLY A 52 14.38 -10.56 10.68
CA GLY A 52 15.10 -9.56 11.48
C GLY A 52 14.85 -8.11 11.06
N LYS A 53 13.63 -7.79 10.58
CA LYS A 53 13.21 -6.45 10.13
C LYS A 53 13.44 -5.38 11.20
N SER A 54 12.79 -5.51 12.35
CA SER A 54 12.90 -4.53 13.46
C SER A 54 14.34 -4.41 13.98
N MET A 55 15.12 -5.51 13.94
CA MET A 55 16.54 -5.46 14.29
C MET A 55 17.35 -4.67 13.25
N LEU A 56 17.05 -4.81 11.96
CA LEU A 56 17.69 -4.02 10.90
C LEU A 56 17.35 -2.54 11.04
N VAL A 57 16.08 -2.20 11.27
CA VAL A 57 15.65 -0.83 11.51
C VAL A 57 16.42 -0.22 12.69
N ASN A 58 16.48 -0.91 13.83
CA ASN A 58 17.25 -0.46 14.99
C ASN A 58 18.76 -0.28 14.64
N SER A 59 19.33 -1.18 13.85
CA SER A 59 20.73 -1.09 13.44
C SER A 59 20.99 0.07 12.47
N ILE A 60 20.05 0.37 11.57
CA ILE A 60 20.12 1.53 10.68
C ILE A 60 20.04 2.83 11.48
N LEU A 61 19.14 2.89 12.46
CA LEU A 61 18.94 4.07 13.30
C LEU A 61 20.06 4.29 14.33
N GLY A 62 20.81 3.22 14.64
CA GLY A 62 21.85 3.25 15.68
C GLY A 62 21.28 3.27 17.11
N ASP A 63 19.99 2.97 17.28
CA ASP A 63 19.28 3.01 18.56
C ASP A 63 18.27 1.85 18.68
N LYS A 64 17.95 1.45 19.91
CA LYS A 64 16.96 0.41 20.22
C LYS A 64 15.56 1.02 20.31
N ILE A 65 14.97 1.33 19.19
CA ILE A 65 13.65 1.96 19.10
C ILE A 65 12.56 0.88 19.11
N LEU A 66 12.67 -0.09 18.21
CA LEU A 66 11.67 -1.14 18.06
C LEU A 66 11.93 -2.32 18.99
N PRO A 67 10.89 -2.94 19.57
CA PRO A 67 11.03 -4.15 20.37
C PRO A 67 11.53 -5.30 19.49
N ILE A 68 12.41 -6.13 20.05
CA ILE A 68 12.99 -7.30 19.39
C ILE A 68 12.75 -8.53 20.25
N GLY A 69 12.23 -9.61 19.66
CA GLY A 69 11.95 -10.86 20.39
C GLY A 69 12.06 -12.11 19.53
N ILE A 70 11.99 -13.27 20.20
CA ILE A 70 12.00 -14.61 19.56
C ILE A 70 10.59 -14.99 19.10
N VAL A 71 9.57 -14.47 19.75
CA VAL A 71 8.15 -14.61 19.41
C VAL A 71 7.77 -13.48 18.44
N PRO A 72 6.68 -13.59 17.64
CA PRO A 72 6.19 -12.45 16.84
C PRO A 72 6.08 -11.20 17.72
N VAL A 73 6.76 -10.13 17.32
CA VAL A 73 6.86 -8.92 18.14
C VAL A 73 6.06 -7.78 17.54
N THR A 74 5.98 -7.72 16.22
CA THR A 74 5.34 -6.60 15.53
C THR A 74 3.96 -7.01 15.02
N ALA A 75 2.92 -6.62 15.76
CA ALA A 75 1.52 -6.82 15.38
C ALA A 75 0.95 -5.64 14.59
N VAL A 76 1.61 -4.49 14.63
CA VAL A 76 1.11 -3.21 14.11
C VAL A 76 2.21 -2.51 13.32
N VAL A 77 1.83 -1.88 12.22
CA VAL A 77 2.77 -1.08 11.42
C VAL A 77 3.30 0.10 12.23
N THR A 78 4.61 0.27 12.20
CA THR A 78 5.29 1.35 12.91
C THR A 78 6.05 2.23 11.93
N THR A 79 5.69 3.52 11.88
CA THR A 79 6.43 4.53 11.12
C THR A 79 7.45 5.22 12.03
N ILE A 80 8.65 5.48 11.51
CA ILE A 80 9.71 6.16 12.23
C ILE A 80 10.16 7.36 11.40
N GLU A 81 10.07 8.55 12.01
CA GLU A 81 10.36 9.84 11.38
C GLU A 81 11.41 10.60 12.19
N HIS A 82 12.06 11.59 11.56
CA HIS A 82 13.00 12.46 12.28
C HIS A 82 12.25 13.37 13.24
N GLY A 83 12.74 13.48 14.48
CA GLY A 83 12.19 14.37 15.50
C GLY A 83 12.70 14.08 16.91
N GLU A 84 12.26 14.89 17.86
CA GLU A 84 12.48 14.60 19.28
C GLU A 84 11.77 13.29 19.64
N ARG A 85 12.37 12.51 20.55
CA ARG A 85 11.88 11.18 20.94
C ARG A 85 10.46 11.25 21.50
N ALA A 86 9.50 10.78 20.73
CA ALA A 86 8.08 10.75 21.06
C ALA A 86 7.41 9.56 20.34
N ALA A 87 6.22 9.18 20.81
CA ALA A 87 5.40 8.19 20.12
C ALA A 87 3.93 8.58 20.14
N THR A 88 3.24 8.30 19.05
CA THR A 88 1.78 8.48 18.92
C THR A 88 1.15 7.21 18.41
N VAL A 89 -0.02 6.87 18.95
CA VAL A 89 -0.83 5.73 18.54
C VAL A 89 -2.06 6.25 17.82
N ARG A 90 -2.29 5.78 16.61
CA ARG A 90 -3.53 5.99 15.88
C ARG A 90 -4.36 4.71 15.95
N PHE A 91 -5.57 4.83 16.47
CA PHE A 91 -6.53 3.74 16.57
C PHE A 91 -7.43 3.63 15.33
N ASP A 92 -8.06 2.47 15.14
CA ASP A 92 -9.00 2.20 14.03
C ASP A 92 -10.20 3.16 14.02
N ASN A 93 -10.62 3.63 15.20
CA ASN A 93 -11.70 4.61 15.34
C ASN A 93 -11.29 6.07 15.00
N GLY A 94 -10.04 6.27 14.55
CA GLY A 94 -9.51 7.58 14.17
C GLY A 94 -8.93 8.40 15.34
N ILE A 95 -9.03 7.93 16.59
CA ILE A 95 -8.41 8.60 17.73
C ILE A 95 -6.89 8.52 17.60
N ILE A 96 -6.22 9.65 17.88
CA ILE A 96 -4.76 9.74 17.97
C ILE A 96 -4.42 10.06 19.43
N LYS A 97 -3.53 9.28 20.01
CA LYS A 97 -3.07 9.42 21.39
C LYS A 97 -1.55 9.55 21.42
N GLU A 98 -1.04 10.59 22.04
CA GLU A 98 0.36 10.65 22.44
C GLU A 98 0.60 9.72 23.62
N ILE A 99 1.67 8.94 23.57
CA ILE A 99 2.07 8.00 24.60
C ILE A 99 3.53 8.21 24.98
N PRO A 100 3.91 7.87 26.22
CA PRO A 100 5.33 7.77 26.57
C PRO A 100 6.03 6.79 25.65
N PHE A 101 7.26 7.13 25.25
CA PHE A 101 8.03 6.28 24.34
C PHE A 101 8.24 4.85 24.90
N GLU A 102 8.36 4.75 26.22
CA GLU A 102 8.54 3.49 26.95
C GLU A 102 7.33 2.56 26.87
N ASP A 103 6.13 3.15 26.76
CA ASP A 103 4.85 2.39 26.68
C ASP A 103 4.55 1.90 25.26
N MET A 104 5.34 2.30 24.26
CA MET A 104 5.13 1.96 22.86
C MET A 104 5.07 0.44 22.63
N SER A 105 5.87 -0.34 23.35
CA SER A 105 5.91 -1.79 23.25
C SER A 105 4.57 -2.45 23.57
N ASP A 106 3.74 -1.85 24.39
CA ASP A 106 2.44 -2.39 24.78
C ASP A 106 1.42 -2.35 23.63
N TYR A 107 1.62 -1.43 22.69
CA TYR A 107 0.77 -1.26 21.50
C TYR A 107 1.27 -2.03 20.27
N ILE A 108 2.60 -2.21 20.15
CA ILE A 108 3.23 -2.84 18.98
C ILE A 108 3.35 -4.36 19.17
N ASN A 109 3.55 -4.82 20.41
CA ASN A 109 3.98 -6.17 20.71
C ASN A 109 2.81 -7.16 20.65
N GLU A 110 2.97 -8.27 19.89
CA GLU A 110 1.98 -9.35 19.81
C GLU A 110 1.65 -9.96 21.18
N GLN A 111 2.57 -9.88 22.15
CA GLN A 111 2.33 -10.39 23.50
C GLN A 111 1.41 -9.50 24.34
N SER A 112 1.52 -8.19 24.15
CA SER A 112 0.72 -7.19 24.90
C SER A 112 -0.55 -6.81 24.14
N ASN A 113 -0.51 -6.87 22.80
CA ASN A 113 -1.60 -6.51 21.89
C ASN A 113 -1.87 -7.66 20.91
N SER A 114 -2.16 -8.86 21.44
CA SER A 114 -2.40 -10.05 20.64
C SER A 114 -3.58 -9.83 19.68
N ASP A 115 -3.42 -10.29 18.43
CA ASP A 115 -4.42 -10.09 17.38
C ASP A 115 -4.86 -8.63 17.20
N ASN A 116 -4.03 -7.67 17.67
CA ASN A 116 -4.34 -6.24 17.69
C ASN A 116 -5.68 -5.93 18.40
N HIS A 117 -5.94 -6.55 19.54
CA HIS A 117 -7.19 -6.38 20.28
C HIS A 117 -7.42 -4.93 20.74
N LEU A 118 -6.35 -4.11 20.87
CA LEU A 118 -6.46 -2.68 21.17
C LEU A 118 -6.96 -1.85 19.99
N GLY A 119 -7.11 -2.43 18.78
CA GLY A 119 -7.54 -1.72 17.60
C GLY A 119 -6.55 -0.63 17.17
N VAL A 120 -5.26 -0.89 17.27
CA VAL A 120 -4.20 0.03 16.86
C VAL A 120 -4.02 -0.07 15.35
N ARG A 121 -4.21 1.03 14.64
CA ARG A 121 -4.00 1.10 13.19
C ARG A 121 -2.52 1.31 12.85
N GLN A 122 -1.85 2.17 13.60
CA GLN A 122 -0.47 2.58 13.33
C GLN A 122 0.14 3.17 14.58
N VAL A 123 1.42 2.94 14.78
CA VAL A 123 2.24 3.68 15.75
C VAL A 123 3.23 4.55 14.97
N ALA A 124 3.24 5.86 15.24
CA ALA A 124 4.26 6.75 14.72
C ALA A 124 5.26 7.07 15.82
N VAL A 125 6.52 6.90 15.51
CA VAL A 125 7.66 7.10 16.42
C VAL A 125 8.54 8.20 15.85
N TYR A 126 8.99 9.10 16.71
CA TYR A 126 9.97 10.11 16.36
C TYR A 126 11.32 9.80 16.98
N SER A 127 12.37 9.93 16.18
CA SER A 127 13.74 9.63 16.59
C SER A 127 14.70 10.72 16.11
N PRO A 128 15.68 11.11 16.93
CA PRO A 128 16.70 12.09 16.55
C PRO A 128 17.82 11.49 15.67
N SER A 129 17.61 10.30 15.08
CA SER A 129 18.60 9.66 14.23
C SER A 129 18.89 10.48 12.97
N ASP A 130 20.15 10.82 12.72
CA ASP A 130 20.61 11.54 11.52
C ASP A 130 20.23 10.81 10.21
N PHE A 131 19.99 9.49 10.28
CA PHE A 131 19.57 8.74 9.10
C PHE A 131 18.20 9.18 8.57
N LEU A 132 17.33 9.67 9.43
CA LEU A 132 15.96 10.10 9.09
C LEU A 132 15.90 11.58 8.64
N GLU A 133 16.99 12.32 8.76
CA GLU A 133 17.05 13.69 8.26
C GLU A 133 16.77 13.75 6.75
N GLY A 134 16.26 14.88 6.29
CA GLY A 134 15.97 15.08 4.86
C GLY A 134 14.66 14.45 4.38
N GLY A 135 13.73 14.08 5.31
CA GLY A 135 12.39 13.61 4.95
C GLY A 135 12.28 12.10 4.73
N ILE A 136 13.22 11.32 5.28
CA ILE A 136 13.15 9.85 5.25
C ILE A 136 12.19 9.38 6.35
N THR A 137 11.17 8.61 5.98
CA THR A 137 10.33 7.84 6.88
C THR A 137 10.64 6.36 6.70
N LEU A 138 11.08 5.68 7.77
CA LEU A 138 11.17 4.22 7.78
C LEU A 138 9.86 3.62 8.29
N VAL A 139 9.47 2.49 7.70
CA VAL A 139 8.27 1.75 8.13
C VAL A 139 8.66 0.32 8.45
N ASP A 140 8.52 -0.07 9.72
CA ASP A 140 8.59 -1.47 10.12
C ASP A 140 7.21 -2.11 9.96
N THR A 141 7.13 -3.15 9.14
CA THR A 141 5.88 -3.83 8.86
C THR A 141 5.80 -5.16 9.60
N PRO A 142 4.59 -5.61 9.96
CA PRO A 142 4.38 -6.98 10.39
C PRO A 142 4.96 -7.98 9.40
N GLY A 143 5.36 -9.17 9.87
CA GLY A 143 5.99 -10.18 9.01
C GLY A 143 5.03 -10.79 8.00
N VAL A 144 5.39 -10.77 6.72
CA VAL A 144 4.64 -11.48 5.66
C VAL A 144 4.67 -12.98 5.95
N GLY A 145 3.54 -13.69 5.82
CA GLY A 145 3.48 -15.13 6.04
C GLY A 145 3.65 -15.57 7.50
N SER A 146 3.39 -14.67 8.47
CA SER A 146 3.22 -15.07 9.87
C SER A 146 2.00 -15.97 10.02
N VAL A 147 1.90 -16.69 11.16
CA VAL A 147 0.72 -17.51 11.49
C VAL A 147 -0.56 -16.66 11.49
N HIS A 148 -0.42 -15.38 11.75
CA HIS A 148 -1.47 -14.37 11.69
C HIS A 148 -1.44 -13.68 10.32
N GLN A 149 -2.46 -13.93 9.51
CA GLN A 149 -2.58 -13.43 8.15
C GLN A 149 -2.78 -11.93 8.05
N LYS A 150 -3.45 -11.33 9.04
CA LYS A 150 -3.66 -9.90 9.17
C LYS A 150 -2.36 -9.10 8.91
N ASN A 151 -1.24 -9.66 9.36
CA ASN A 151 0.09 -9.07 9.19
C ASN A 151 0.55 -8.98 7.73
N THR A 152 0.12 -9.92 6.87
CA THR A 152 0.48 -9.92 5.45
C THR A 152 -0.27 -8.82 4.71
N ASP A 153 -1.53 -8.62 5.01
CA ASP A 153 -2.40 -7.65 4.35
C ASP A 153 -2.06 -6.22 4.75
N GLU A 154 -1.73 -6.00 6.02
CA GLU A 154 -1.20 -4.74 6.51
C GLU A 154 0.14 -4.40 5.83
N ALA A 155 1.04 -5.38 5.66
CA ALA A 155 2.26 -5.19 4.92
C ALA A 155 1.99 -4.79 3.46
N TYR A 156 1.02 -5.43 2.78
CA TYR A 156 0.61 -5.06 1.42
C TYR A 156 0.03 -3.65 1.34
N ALA A 157 -0.82 -3.27 2.27
CA ALA A 157 -1.42 -1.93 2.30
C ALA A 157 -0.34 -0.84 2.40
N PHE A 158 0.68 -1.07 3.23
CA PHE A 158 1.78 -0.10 3.38
C PHE A 158 2.77 -0.08 2.23
N VAL A 159 2.97 -1.20 1.52
CA VAL A 159 3.78 -1.18 0.28
C VAL A 159 3.19 -0.23 -0.74
N LYS A 160 1.89 -0.19 -0.86
CA LYS A 160 1.19 0.74 -1.77
C LYS A 160 1.43 2.21 -1.40
N GLU A 161 1.69 2.51 -0.14
CA GLU A 161 2.04 3.86 0.33
C GLU A 161 3.54 4.14 0.25
N SER A 162 4.38 3.11 0.07
CA SER A 162 5.83 3.21 0.06
C SER A 162 6.37 3.71 -1.28
N ASP A 163 7.48 4.43 -1.24
CA ASP A 163 8.21 4.89 -2.43
C ASP A 163 9.38 3.97 -2.74
N ALA A 164 9.99 3.41 -1.68
CA ALA A 164 11.03 2.42 -1.75
C ALA A 164 10.79 1.27 -0.77
N VAL A 165 11.38 0.12 -1.04
CA VAL A 165 11.26 -1.10 -0.24
C VAL A 165 12.62 -1.67 0.08
N ILE A 166 12.88 -1.96 1.37
CA ILE A 166 13.94 -2.84 1.81
C ILE A 166 13.36 -4.24 1.93
N PHE A 167 13.67 -5.12 0.99
CA PHE A 167 13.17 -6.49 0.97
C PHE A 167 14.17 -7.43 1.64
N MET A 168 13.75 -7.99 2.77
CA MET A 168 14.62 -8.79 3.62
C MET A 168 14.50 -10.30 3.40
N LEU A 169 15.60 -10.90 3.06
CA LEU A 169 15.87 -12.34 3.08
C LEU A 169 16.78 -12.67 4.27
N SER A 170 17.00 -13.93 4.55
CA SER A 170 18.02 -14.37 5.53
C SER A 170 18.55 -15.75 5.20
N VAL A 171 19.79 -16.02 5.59
CA VAL A 171 20.50 -17.25 5.25
C VAL A 171 19.94 -18.50 5.90
N ASP A 172 19.11 -18.38 6.94
CA ASP A 172 18.53 -19.49 7.69
C ASP A 172 17.24 -20.06 7.06
N SER A 173 16.72 -19.46 5.99
CA SER A 173 15.52 -19.93 5.32
C SER A 173 15.48 -19.44 3.87
N PRO A 174 15.25 -20.32 2.89
CA PRO A 174 15.12 -19.95 1.48
C PRO A 174 13.89 -19.04 1.27
N ILE A 175 13.89 -18.33 0.15
CA ILE A 175 12.72 -17.56 -0.27
C ILE A 175 11.54 -18.49 -0.56
N ASN A 176 10.37 -18.20 -0.03
CA ASN A 176 9.18 -19.01 -0.20
C ASN A 176 8.19 -18.37 -1.19
N GLN A 177 7.12 -19.11 -1.51
CA GLN A 177 6.14 -18.67 -2.49
C GLN A 177 5.40 -17.39 -2.08
N ILE A 178 5.15 -17.19 -0.79
CA ILE A 178 4.49 -15.97 -0.28
C ILE A 178 5.36 -14.75 -0.52
N GLU A 179 6.68 -14.86 -0.27
CA GLU A 179 7.63 -13.79 -0.53
C GLU A 179 7.77 -13.50 -2.03
N VAL A 180 7.70 -14.54 -2.87
CA VAL A 180 7.70 -14.39 -4.35
C VAL A 180 6.46 -13.65 -4.84
N GLU A 181 5.28 -14.02 -4.37
CA GLU A 181 4.02 -13.34 -4.72
C GLU A 181 4.01 -11.91 -4.21
N PHE A 182 4.48 -11.72 -2.98
CA PHE A 182 4.61 -10.39 -2.41
C PHE A 182 5.51 -9.48 -3.26
N LEU A 183 6.69 -9.97 -3.67
CA LEU A 183 7.63 -9.20 -4.47
C LEU A 183 7.05 -8.84 -5.85
N LYS A 184 6.33 -9.77 -6.49
CA LYS A 184 5.63 -9.52 -7.75
C LYS A 184 4.60 -8.40 -7.65
N ASN A 185 3.85 -8.34 -6.55
CA ASN A 185 2.84 -7.31 -6.35
C ASN A 185 3.47 -5.97 -5.93
N ALA A 186 4.53 -6.02 -5.10
CA ALA A 186 5.19 -4.82 -4.59
C ALA A 186 5.82 -3.97 -5.71
N LYS A 187 6.29 -4.59 -6.81
CA LYS A 187 6.87 -3.87 -7.95
C LYS A 187 5.87 -2.94 -8.67
N GLU A 188 4.58 -3.14 -8.47
CA GLU A 188 3.53 -2.29 -9.06
C GLU A 188 3.35 -0.95 -8.34
N PHE A 189 3.89 -0.81 -7.12
CA PHE A 189 3.65 0.36 -6.28
C PHE A 189 4.94 1.10 -5.85
N ALA A 190 6.01 0.36 -5.61
CA ALA A 190 7.30 0.93 -5.21
C ALA A 190 8.25 1.02 -6.40
N SER A 191 8.91 2.17 -6.55
CA SER A 191 9.80 2.43 -7.68
C SER A 191 11.26 2.04 -7.40
N LYS A 192 11.63 1.78 -6.15
CA LYS A 192 13.00 1.42 -5.73
C LYS A 192 13.00 0.26 -4.76
N PHE A 193 13.94 -0.68 -4.96
CA PHE A 193 14.13 -1.84 -4.09
C PHE A 193 15.58 -1.95 -3.64
N TYR A 194 15.77 -2.21 -2.34
CA TYR A 194 17.02 -2.62 -1.72
C TYR A 194 16.83 -4.05 -1.22
N PHE A 195 17.54 -5.00 -1.79
CA PHE A 195 17.47 -6.39 -1.36
C PHE A 195 18.52 -6.66 -0.29
N VAL A 196 18.12 -7.30 0.80
CA VAL A 196 18.99 -7.53 1.96
C VAL A 196 18.96 -9.00 2.34
N VAL A 197 20.13 -9.65 2.37
CA VAL A 197 20.35 -10.98 2.95
C VAL A 197 20.91 -10.80 4.37
N ASN A 198 20.08 -11.09 5.38
CA ASN A 198 20.43 -10.92 6.78
C ASN A 198 20.98 -12.18 7.43
N LYS A 199 21.51 -12.05 8.65
CA LYS A 199 22.07 -13.12 9.50
C LYS A 199 23.32 -13.79 8.92
N ILE A 200 24.11 -13.07 8.13
CA ILE A 200 25.34 -13.60 7.52
C ILE A 200 26.37 -14.09 8.56
N ASP A 201 26.22 -13.66 9.80
CA ASP A 201 27.06 -14.11 10.93
C ASP A 201 26.76 -15.53 11.40
N THR A 202 25.79 -16.21 10.83
CA THR A 202 25.36 -17.57 11.20
C THR A 202 25.74 -18.64 10.17
N ILE A 203 26.42 -18.27 9.08
CA ILE A 203 26.80 -19.16 7.97
C ILE A 203 28.27 -18.97 7.60
N TYR A 204 28.87 -19.98 6.98
CA TYR A 204 30.24 -19.88 6.47
C TYR A 204 30.30 -19.07 5.17
N GLU A 205 31.48 -18.48 4.88
CA GLU A 205 31.64 -17.54 3.76
C GLU A 205 31.36 -18.18 2.38
N ASP A 206 31.79 -19.42 2.18
CA ASP A 206 31.58 -20.16 0.92
C ASP A 206 30.06 -20.40 0.68
N ASP A 207 29.34 -20.86 1.70
CA ASP A 207 27.90 -21.10 1.65
C ASP A 207 27.14 -19.78 1.47
N LEU A 208 27.62 -18.68 2.10
CA LEU A 208 27.05 -17.35 1.94
C LEU A 208 27.11 -16.89 0.49
N LYS A 209 28.24 -17.09 -0.17
CA LYS A 209 28.41 -16.71 -1.58
C LYS A 209 27.43 -17.44 -2.49
N GLU A 210 27.32 -18.75 -2.32
CA GLU A 210 26.36 -19.58 -3.09
C GLU A 210 24.93 -19.14 -2.87
N TYR A 211 24.53 -18.87 -1.62
CA TYR A 211 23.20 -18.40 -1.26
C TYR A 211 22.89 -17.01 -1.85
N VAL A 212 23.84 -16.08 -1.79
CA VAL A 212 23.71 -14.72 -2.33
C VAL A 212 23.55 -14.76 -3.85
N ASP A 213 24.33 -15.60 -4.55
CA ASP A 213 24.24 -15.76 -6.00
C ASP A 213 22.89 -16.37 -6.40
N TYR A 214 22.44 -17.39 -5.67
CA TYR A 214 21.07 -17.95 -5.86
C TYR A 214 19.97 -16.89 -5.69
N CYS A 215 20.02 -16.12 -4.59
CA CYS A 215 19.04 -15.06 -4.35
C CYS A 215 19.09 -13.98 -5.46
N ARG A 216 20.28 -13.58 -5.89
CA ARG A 216 20.47 -12.59 -6.96
C ARG A 216 19.82 -13.05 -8.25
N ASP A 217 20.07 -14.27 -8.68
CA ASP A 217 19.52 -14.80 -9.93
C ASP A 217 18.01 -14.99 -9.88
N LEU A 218 17.48 -15.40 -8.71
CA LEU A 218 16.04 -15.54 -8.51
C LEU A 218 15.33 -14.17 -8.57
N ILE A 219 15.85 -13.19 -7.83
CA ILE A 219 15.26 -11.85 -7.76
C ILE A 219 15.32 -11.15 -9.13
N LYS A 220 16.44 -11.24 -9.86
CA LYS A 220 16.53 -10.70 -11.23
C LYS A 220 15.41 -11.23 -12.13
N ARG A 221 15.17 -12.54 -12.07
CA ARG A 221 14.08 -13.17 -12.85
C ARG A 221 12.69 -12.69 -12.43
N LEU A 222 12.45 -12.52 -11.10
CA LEU A 222 11.17 -12.06 -10.58
C LEU A 222 10.88 -10.59 -10.88
N MET A 223 11.93 -9.77 -10.82
CA MET A 223 11.84 -8.33 -11.09
C MET A 223 11.96 -8.00 -12.59
N GLU A 224 12.36 -8.98 -13.42
CA GLU A 224 12.59 -8.81 -14.86
C GLU A 224 13.65 -7.75 -15.17
N VAL A 225 14.75 -7.73 -14.40
CA VAL A 225 15.85 -6.77 -14.52
C VAL A 225 17.20 -7.49 -14.65
N ASP A 226 18.15 -6.83 -15.32
CA ASP A 226 19.51 -7.38 -15.54
C ASP A 226 20.41 -7.29 -14.30
N SER A 227 20.14 -6.30 -13.43
CA SER A 227 20.94 -6.08 -12.23
C SER A 227 20.09 -5.68 -11.03
N ILE A 228 20.57 -6.02 -9.83
CA ILE A 228 19.95 -5.64 -8.56
C ILE A 228 21.02 -5.22 -7.54
N GLN A 229 20.63 -4.35 -6.62
CA GLN A 229 21.42 -4.06 -5.42
C GLN A 229 21.05 -5.07 -4.33
N LEU A 230 21.99 -5.95 -3.96
CA LEU A 230 21.83 -6.97 -2.93
C LEU A 230 22.89 -6.77 -1.87
N PHE A 231 22.48 -6.52 -0.63
CA PHE A 231 23.32 -6.25 0.52
C PHE A 231 23.35 -7.47 1.45
N SER A 232 24.56 -7.88 1.84
CA SER A 232 24.77 -8.95 2.82
C SER A 232 25.02 -8.34 4.18
N VAL A 233 24.09 -8.57 5.15
CA VAL A 233 24.17 -7.90 6.45
C VAL A 233 24.05 -8.86 7.64
N SER A 234 24.62 -8.47 8.76
CA SER A 234 24.21 -8.95 10.07
C SER A 234 23.66 -7.77 10.87
N ALA A 235 22.34 -7.63 10.88
CA ALA A 235 21.68 -6.58 11.66
C ALA A 235 22.02 -6.68 13.17
N LYS A 236 22.30 -7.91 13.67
CA LYS A 236 22.69 -8.14 15.06
C LYS A 236 24.09 -7.63 15.39
N LYS A 237 25.03 -7.74 14.45
CA LYS A 237 26.44 -7.34 14.62
C LYS A 237 26.79 -6.02 13.96
N GLY A 238 25.86 -5.40 13.24
CA GLY A 238 26.08 -4.17 12.47
C GLY A 238 26.95 -4.37 11.21
N ILE A 239 27.23 -5.61 10.80
CA ILE A 239 28.07 -5.90 9.62
C ILE A 239 27.25 -5.61 8.36
N GLY A 240 27.82 -4.89 7.38
CA GLY A 240 27.19 -4.55 6.10
C GLY A 240 26.06 -3.54 6.18
N VAL A 241 25.70 -3.04 7.37
CA VAL A 241 24.60 -2.08 7.54
C VAL A 241 24.98 -0.69 7.06
N GLU A 242 26.23 -0.26 7.23
CA GLU A 242 26.70 1.05 6.76
C GLU A 242 26.73 1.14 5.23
N GLU A 243 27.00 0.03 4.52
CA GLU A 243 26.91 -0.01 3.05
C GLU A 243 25.45 0.20 2.58
N LEU A 244 24.49 -0.46 3.23
CA LEU A 244 23.07 -0.26 2.95
C LEU A 244 22.64 1.18 3.25
N LYS A 245 23.02 1.74 4.42
CA LYS A 245 22.74 3.13 4.80
C LYS A 245 23.31 4.12 3.79
N SER A 246 24.57 3.90 3.38
CA SER A 246 25.26 4.75 2.41
C SER A 246 24.59 4.71 1.05
N ALA A 247 24.11 3.55 0.59
CA ALA A 247 23.38 3.42 -0.66
C ALA A 247 22.03 4.17 -0.59
N ILE A 248 21.27 4.02 0.50
CA ILE A 248 20.01 4.72 0.68
C ILE A 248 20.23 6.25 0.75
N ARG A 249 21.21 6.72 1.52
CA ARG A 249 21.53 8.16 1.60
C ARG A 249 21.95 8.71 0.25
N HIS A 250 22.81 8.00 -0.49
CA HIS A 250 23.20 8.41 -1.82
C HIS A 250 22.01 8.58 -2.76
N ASP A 251 21.08 7.63 -2.76
CA ASP A 251 19.85 7.72 -3.57
C ASP A 251 18.96 8.87 -3.08
N CYS A 252 18.86 9.10 -1.77
CA CYS A 252 18.12 10.24 -1.22
C CYS A 252 18.74 11.60 -1.55
N GLU A 253 20.05 11.68 -1.68
CA GLU A 253 20.74 12.93 -2.06
C GLU A 253 20.72 13.21 -3.56
N THR A 254 20.71 12.16 -4.40
CA THR A 254 20.93 12.29 -5.84
C THR A 254 19.68 12.06 -6.69
N THR A 255 18.79 11.15 -6.26
CA THR A 255 17.67 10.67 -7.08
C THR A 255 16.33 10.61 -6.34
N VAL A 256 16.24 11.17 -5.12
CA VAL A 256 15.03 11.08 -4.30
C VAL A 256 13.77 11.56 -5.03
N ARG A 257 13.89 12.67 -5.74
CA ARG A 257 12.78 13.23 -6.50
C ARG A 257 12.30 12.28 -7.59
N ASP A 258 13.23 11.66 -8.32
CA ASP A 258 12.90 10.69 -9.37
C ASP A 258 12.23 9.44 -8.78
N ILE A 259 12.68 8.97 -7.61
CA ILE A 259 12.08 7.85 -6.90
C ILE A 259 10.64 8.17 -6.51
N ILE A 260 10.43 9.34 -5.88
CA ILE A 260 9.10 9.76 -5.43
C ILE A 260 8.17 10.02 -6.63
N GLU A 261 8.63 10.71 -7.69
CA GLU A 261 7.82 10.97 -8.88
C GLU A 261 7.43 9.68 -9.60
N ARG A 262 8.31 8.70 -9.72
CA ARG A 262 7.98 7.38 -10.30
C ARG A 262 6.98 6.62 -9.46
N SER A 263 7.20 6.56 -8.14
CA SER A 263 6.27 5.94 -7.19
C SER A 263 4.89 6.60 -7.26
N ALA A 264 4.84 7.94 -7.27
CA ALA A 264 3.60 8.68 -7.45
C ALA A 264 2.92 8.36 -8.79
N GLY A 265 3.69 8.21 -9.87
CA GLY A 265 3.19 7.81 -11.18
C GLY A 265 2.52 6.44 -11.17
N LEU A 266 3.11 5.44 -10.50
CA LEU A 266 2.52 4.12 -10.32
C LEU A 266 1.18 4.20 -9.56
N LYS A 267 1.16 4.94 -8.46
CA LYS A 267 -0.04 5.16 -7.64
C LYS A 267 -1.12 5.94 -8.41
N MET A 268 -0.73 6.91 -9.22
CA MET A 268 -1.66 7.68 -10.05
C MET A 268 -2.33 6.86 -11.16
N LYS A 269 -1.72 5.77 -11.64
CA LYS A 269 -2.38 4.84 -12.58
C LYS A 269 -3.60 4.21 -11.93
N ASP A 270 -3.47 3.73 -10.69
CA ASP A 270 -4.54 3.14 -9.90
C ASP A 270 -5.63 4.18 -9.55
N ILE A 271 -5.22 5.34 -9.01
CA ILE A 271 -6.14 6.45 -8.70
C ILE A 271 -6.90 6.91 -9.94
N GLY A 272 -6.22 7.00 -11.07
CA GLY A 272 -6.84 7.41 -12.34
C GLY A 272 -7.83 6.37 -12.88
N ALA A 273 -7.58 5.08 -12.69
CA ALA A 273 -8.52 4.02 -13.06
C ALA A 273 -9.78 4.07 -12.18
N SER A 274 -9.62 4.21 -10.87
CA SER A 274 -10.72 4.37 -9.92
C SER A 274 -11.59 5.58 -10.26
N ALA A 275 -10.98 6.76 -10.41
CA ALA A 275 -11.69 7.98 -10.77
C ALA A 275 -12.45 7.87 -12.10
N LEU A 276 -11.82 7.24 -13.11
CA LEU A 276 -12.48 7.05 -14.41
C LEU A 276 -13.72 6.17 -14.29
N SER A 277 -13.65 5.09 -13.53
CA SER A 277 -14.80 4.20 -13.25
C SER A 277 -15.94 4.96 -12.61
N GLN A 278 -15.68 5.76 -11.59
CA GLN A 278 -16.69 6.55 -10.89
C GLN A 278 -17.33 7.59 -11.82
N ILE A 279 -16.52 8.32 -12.59
CA ILE A 279 -17.02 9.31 -13.56
C ILE A 279 -17.84 8.65 -14.67
N MET A 280 -17.45 7.46 -15.14
CA MET A 280 -18.19 6.72 -16.16
C MET A 280 -19.53 6.21 -15.62
N LEU A 281 -19.56 5.68 -14.40
CA LEU A 281 -20.79 5.27 -13.73
C LEU A 281 -21.76 6.46 -13.59
N TYR A 282 -21.27 7.58 -13.09
CA TYR A 282 -22.02 8.82 -12.97
C TYR A 282 -22.63 9.25 -14.31
N ARG A 283 -21.80 9.31 -15.35
CA ARG A 283 -22.23 9.70 -16.70
C ARG A 283 -23.33 8.78 -17.26
N THR A 284 -23.11 7.48 -17.14
CA THR A 284 -24.07 6.49 -17.67
C THR A 284 -25.40 6.57 -16.93
N THR A 285 -25.39 6.72 -15.61
CA THR A 285 -26.61 6.91 -14.81
C THR A 285 -27.37 8.17 -15.22
N LEU A 286 -26.67 9.30 -15.46
CA LEU A 286 -27.32 10.53 -15.96
C LEU A 286 -27.98 10.35 -17.33
N GLN A 287 -27.48 9.46 -18.17
CA GLN A 287 -28.01 9.22 -19.52
C GLN A 287 -29.15 8.22 -19.56
N MET A 288 -29.37 7.44 -18.50
CA MET A 288 -30.45 6.45 -18.43
C MET A 288 -31.85 7.11 -18.48
N THR A 289 -32.78 6.51 -19.19
CA THR A 289 -34.18 6.80 -19.02
C THR A 289 -34.72 6.21 -17.71
N HIS A 290 -35.86 6.67 -17.20
CA HIS A 290 -36.46 6.12 -15.99
C HIS A 290 -36.64 4.60 -16.08
N LYS A 291 -37.20 4.10 -17.18
CA LYS A 291 -37.37 2.66 -17.40
C LYS A 291 -36.03 1.88 -17.44
N GLN A 292 -34.99 2.46 -18.03
CA GLN A 292 -33.67 1.84 -18.04
C GLN A 292 -33.05 1.79 -16.63
N PHE A 293 -33.23 2.87 -15.87
CA PHE A 293 -32.79 2.94 -14.50
C PHE A 293 -33.45 1.89 -13.63
N GLU A 294 -34.78 1.82 -13.63
CA GLU A 294 -35.55 0.81 -12.87
C GLU A 294 -35.07 -0.60 -13.21
N TYR A 295 -35.02 -0.94 -14.49
CA TYR A 295 -34.55 -2.27 -14.90
C TYR A 295 -33.10 -2.57 -14.44
N THR A 296 -32.16 -1.63 -14.64
CA THR A 296 -30.75 -1.81 -14.28
C THR A 296 -30.59 -1.90 -12.78
N PHE A 297 -31.34 -1.10 -12.02
CA PHE A 297 -31.31 -1.07 -10.57
C PHE A 297 -31.90 -2.34 -9.96
N ASP A 298 -33.03 -2.82 -10.47
CA ASP A 298 -33.64 -4.09 -10.05
C ASP A 298 -32.72 -5.28 -10.27
N GLU A 299 -32.01 -5.33 -11.41
CA GLU A 299 -31.00 -6.39 -11.67
C GLU A 299 -29.82 -6.29 -10.70
N LEU A 300 -29.35 -5.07 -10.40
CA LEU A 300 -28.27 -4.85 -9.44
C LEU A 300 -28.68 -5.25 -8.01
N GLU A 301 -29.91 -4.92 -7.58
CA GLU A 301 -30.46 -5.37 -6.29
C GLU A 301 -30.54 -6.90 -6.18
N LYS A 302 -30.89 -7.58 -7.26
CA LYS A 302 -30.85 -9.06 -7.28
C LYS A 302 -29.45 -9.57 -7.03
N THR A 303 -28.47 -9.00 -7.71
CA THR A 303 -27.05 -9.34 -7.52
C THR A 303 -26.60 -9.06 -6.09
N PHE A 304 -26.96 -7.91 -5.50
CA PHE A 304 -26.65 -7.63 -4.09
C PHE A 304 -27.24 -8.69 -3.15
N ASN A 305 -28.49 -9.10 -3.37
CA ASN A 305 -29.14 -10.10 -2.54
C ASN A 305 -28.49 -11.48 -2.70
N GLU A 306 -28.07 -11.85 -3.91
CA GLU A 306 -27.37 -13.10 -4.18
C GLU A 306 -25.98 -13.11 -3.51
N LEU A 307 -25.19 -12.07 -3.70
CA LEU A 307 -23.87 -11.94 -3.11
C LEU A 307 -23.94 -11.82 -1.57
N ARG A 308 -24.95 -11.16 -1.03
CA ARG A 308 -25.17 -11.09 0.43
C ARG A 308 -25.47 -12.46 1.01
N ARG A 309 -26.37 -13.22 0.37
CA ARG A 309 -26.68 -14.59 0.81
C ARG A 309 -25.48 -15.51 0.75
N ASP A 310 -24.71 -15.42 -0.33
CA ASP A 310 -23.46 -16.17 -0.49
C ASP A 310 -22.42 -15.79 0.59
N ALA A 311 -22.33 -14.50 0.94
CA ALA A 311 -21.49 -14.00 2.02
C ALA A 311 -21.95 -14.50 3.40
N GLU A 312 -23.26 -14.50 3.67
CA GLU A 312 -23.85 -15.02 4.92
C GLU A 312 -23.58 -16.50 5.08
N GLU A 313 -23.85 -17.31 4.04
CA GLU A 313 -23.58 -18.73 4.04
C GLU A 313 -22.09 -19.02 4.27
N TYR A 314 -21.22 -18.26 3.63
CA TYR A 314 -19.78 -18.38 3.82
C TYR A 314 -19.35 -18.02 5.24
N ALA A 315 -19.88 -16.92 5.81
CA ALA A 315 -19.61 -16.48 7.17
C ALA A 315 -20.07 -17.50 8.23
N GLU A 316 -21.23 -18.17 8.02
CA GLU A 316 -21.71 -19.23 8.92
C GLU A 316 -20.78 -20.44 9.00
N HIS A 317 -20.17 -20.81 7.87
CA HIS A 317 -19.24 -21.93 7.79
C HIS A 317 -17.77 -21.56 8.12
N PHE A 318 -17.49 -20.29 8.31
CA PHE A 318 -16.17 -19.80 8.67
C PHE A 318 -15.73 -20.30 10.05
N ARG A 319 -14.54 -20.90 10.16
CA ARG A 319 -14.08 -21.51 11.41
C ARG A 319 -12.87 -20.81 12.05
N SER A 320 -11.91 -20.25 11.31
CA SER A 320 -10.73 -19.64 11.96
C SER A 320 -9.70 -18.97 11.05
N ASN A 321 -9.88 -18.89 9.76
CA ASN A 321 -8.85 -18.33 8.88
C ASN A 321 -9.31 -16.99 8.25
N PRO A 322 -8.90 -15.83 8.75
CA PRO A 322 -9.28 -14.50 8.21
C PRO A 322 -9.03 -14.34 6.71
N ARG A 323 -8.02 -15.02 6.14
CA ARG A 323 -7.73 -15.01 4.70
C ARG A 323 -8.89 -15.42 3.86
N MET A 324 -9.61 -16.37 4.36
CA MET A 324 -10.75 -16.88 3.62
C MET A 324 -11.86 -15.83 3.52
N LEU A 325 -12.05 -15.02 4.55
CA LEU A 325 -13.02 -13.92 4.53
C LEU A 325 -12.58 -12.78 3.59
N GLU A 326 -11.29 -12.47 3.60
CA GLU A 326 -10.75 -11.45 2.71
C GLU A 326 -10.73 -11.89 1.26
N ALA A 327 -10.28 -13.12 0.97
CA ALA A 327 -10.39 -13.68 -0.37
C ALA A 327 -11.85 -13.66 -0.85
N LYS A 328 -12.78 -14.04 0.03
CA LYS A 328 -14.22 -13.99 -0.29
C LYS A 328 -14.73 -12.56 -0.52
N LEU A 329 -14.26 -11.59 0.26
CA LEU A 329 -14.60 -10.17 0.05
C LEU A 329 -14.08 -9.66 -1.30
N ASN A 330 -12.87 -10.07 -1.69
CA ASN A 330 -12.31 -9.75 -3.00
C ASN A 330 -13.09 -10.42 -4.14
N ASP A 331 -13.52 -11.68 -3.98
CA ASP A 331 -14.39 -12.35 -4.94
C ASP A 331 -15.74 -11.61 -5.10
N ILE A 332 -16.33 -11.15 -3.99
CA ILE A 332 -17.56 -10.35 -4.00
C ILE A 332 -17.34 -9.03 -4.74
N ARG A 333 -16.23 -8.35 -4.49
CA ARG A 333 -15.88 -7.10 -5.19
C ARG A 333 -15.68 -7.31 -6.69
N ASN A 334 -14.98 -8.36 -7.07
CA ASN A 334 -14.76 -8.69 -8.47
C ASN A 334 -16.08 -9.02 -9.16
N SER A 335 -16.93 -9.87 -8.55
CA SER A 335 -18.25 -10.20 -9.06
C SER A 335 -19.14 -8.96 -9.20
N LEU A 336 -19.06 -8.03 -8.23
CA LEU A 336 -19.78 -6.77 -8.29
C LEU A 336 -19.25 -5.86 -9.40
N SER A 337 -17.93 -5.76 -9.57
CA SER A 337 -17.31 -4.98 -10.65
C SER A 337 -17.72 -5.49 -12.03
N ASP A 338 -17.73 -6.81 -12.22
CA ASP A 338 -18.15 -7.45 -13.46
C ASP A 338 -19.63 -7.16 -13.76
N GLU A 339 -20.49 -7.25 -12.76
CA GLU A 339 -21.90 -7.01 -12.91
C GLU A 339 -22.22 -5.53 -13.19
N VAL A 340 -21.57 -4.60 -12.48
CA VAL A 340 -21.70 -3.16 -12.77
C VAL A 340 -21.19 -2.86 -14.18
N SER A 341 -20.07 -3.46 -14.58
CA SER A 341 -19.51 -3.31 -15.93
C SER A 341 -20.51 -3.77 -16.98
N ARG A 342 -21.15 -4.91 -16.77
CA ARG A 342 -22.18 -5.50 -17.66
C ARG A 342 -23.44 -4.63 -17.75
N LEU A 343 -24.00 -4.24 -16.61
CA LEU A 343 -25.27 -3.51 -16.53
C LEU A 343 -25.14 -2.07 -17.04
N PHE A 344 -24.06 -1.39 -16.68
CA PHE A 344 -23.81 0.00 -17.05
C PHE A 344 -23.03 0.14 -18.36
N ARG A 345 -22.51 -0.96 -18.94
CA ARG A 345 -21.69 -0.98 -20.15
C ARG A 345 -20.46 -0.07 -20.04
N ILE A 346 -19.76 -0.18 -18.93
CA ILE A 346 -18.53 0.56 -18.62
C ILE A 346 -17.46 -0.43 -18.18
N ASP A 347 -16.20 -0.01 -18.19
CA ASP A 347 -15.13 -0.73 -17.51
C ASP A 347 -15.11 -0.22 -16.06
N TYR A 348 -15.75 -0.96 -15.15
CA TYR A 348 -15.86 -0.56 -13.75
C TYR A 348 -14.76 -1.21 -12.92
N TYR A 349 -13.99 -0.39 -12.26
CA TYR A 349 -12.92 -0.80 -11.36
C TYR A 349 -13.29 -0.41 -9.93
N TYR A 350 -13.39 -1.40 -9.07
CA TYR A 350 -13.56 -1.18 -7.65
C TYR A 350 -12.18 -1.14 -6.98
N ASP A 351 -11.83 0.00 -6.38
CA ASP A 351 -10.54 0.17 -5.69
C ASP A 351 -10.43 -0.76 -4.47
N ILE A 352 -9.67 -1.84 -4.63
CA ILE A 352 -9.43 -2.85 -3.58
C ILE A 352 -8.58 -2.28 -2.43
N THR A 353 -7.92 -1.13 -2.64
CA THR A 353 -7.02 -0.53 -1.64
C THR A 353 -7.75 0.05 -0.43
N SER A 354 -9.07 0.24 -0.53
CA SER A 354 -9.91 0.74 0.55
C SER A 354 -10.50 -0.37 1.42
N VAL A 355 -9.75 -1.43 1.70
CA VAL A 355 -10.23 -2.50 2.58
C VAL A 355 -10.34 -1.99 4.00
N ASP A 356 -11.51 -1.50 4.34
CA ASP A 356 -11.89 -1.17 5.72
C ASP A 356 -12.43 -2.39 6.48
N PHE A 357 -12.11 -3.62 6.01
CA PHE A 357 -12.56 -4.87 6.63
C PHE A 357 -12.24 -4.93 8.14
N TYR A 358 -11.14 -4.30 8.53
CA TYR A 358 -10.71 -4.23 9.93
C TYR A 358 -10.98 -2.88 10.61
N ARG A 359 -11.68 -1.94 9.97
CA ARG A 359 -11.97 -0.63 10.55
C ARG A 359 -13.24 -0.67 11.39
N GLY A 360 -13.10 -0.57 12.71
CA GLY A 360 -14.19 -0.25 13.63
C GLY A 360 -15.07 -1.43 14.06
N GLY A 361 -14.60 -2.67 13.99
CA GLY A 361 -15.30 -3.81 14.58
C GLY A 361 -15.46 -3.65 16.10
N LYS A 362 -16.62 -4.01 16.64
CA LYS A 362 -16.87 -4.07 18.07
C LYS A 362 -16.03 -5.19 18.66
N VAL A 363 -15.40 -4.91 19.79
CA VAL A 363 -14.67 -5.88 20.60
C VAL A 363 -15.59 -6.31 21.73
N ASP A 364 -15.68 -7.60 22.01
CA ASP A 364 -16.44 -8.11 23.15
C ASP A 364 -15.75 -7.76 24.50
N GLU A 365 -16.39 -8.09 25.62
CA GLU A 365 -15.85 -7.81 26.95
C GLU A 365 -14.51 -8.53 27.23
N ASP A 366 -14.19 -9.58 26.48
CA ASP A 366 -12.92 -10.34 26.52
C ASP A 366 -11.87 -9.81 25.55
N GLY A 367 -12.15 -8.72 24.79
CA GLY A 367 -11.25 -8.15 23.81
C GLY A 367 -11.22 -8.91 22.47
N ARG A 368 -12.18 -9.81 22.22
CA ARG A 368 -12.26 -10.58 20.98
C ARG A 368 -13.12 -9.86 19.95
N ARG A 369 -12.70 -9.94 18.70
CA ARG A 369 -13.37 -9.36 17.55
C ARG A 369 -14.18 -10.41 16.83
N ASP A 370 -15.45 -10.14 16.51
CA ASP A 370 -16.22 -11.03 15.64
C ASP A 370 -15.93 -10.72 14.16
N LEU A 371 -15.00 -11.47 13.61
CA LEU A 371 -14.60 -11.34 12.22
C LEU A 371 -15.74 -11.58 11.21
N ARG A 372 -16.78 -12.33 11.59
CA ARG A 372 -17.96 -12.56 10.73
C ARG A 372 -18.82 -11.32 10.67
N GLU A 373 -19.02 -10.66 11.81
CA GLU A 373 -19.76 -9.38 11.87
C GLU A 373 -19.04 -8.32 11.08
N ASP A 374 -17.72 -8.21 11.22
CA ASP A 374 -16.88 -7.27 10.47
C ASP A 374 -16.94 -7.54 8.95
N PHE A 375 -16.87 -8.80 8.54
CA PHE A 375 -17.00 -9.20 7.15
C PHE A 375 -18.37 -8.84 6.56
N MET A 376 -19.45 -9.19 7.26
CA MET A 376 -20.79 -8.87 6.82
C MET A 376 -21.05 -7.36 6.77
N LYS A 377 -20.47 -6.61 7.72
CA LYS A 377 -20.50 -5.15 7.69
C LYS A 377 -19.78 -4.62 6.45
N ALA A 378 -18.56 -5.09 6.16
CA ALA A 378 -17.81 -4.66 4.97
C ALA A 378 -18.56 -4.95 3.67
N VAL A 379 -19.20 -6.13 3.55
CA VAL A 379 -20.05 -6.48 2.41
C VAL A 379 -21.22 -5.51 2.26
N ASN A 380 -21.92 -5.22 3.36
CA ASN A 380 -23.06 -4.30 3.36
C ASN A 380 -22.65 -2.85 3.07
N ASP A 381 -21.51 -2.41 3.58
CA ASP A 381 -20.98 -1.05 3.33
C ASP A 381 -20.66 -0.87 1.83
N ILE A 382 -20.04 -1.86 1.17
CA ILE A 382 -19.77 -1.87 -0.28
C ILE A 382 -21.09 -1.68 -1.08
N PHE A 383 -22.10 -2.47 -0.77
CA PHE A 383 -23.38 -2.41 -1.49
C PHE A 383 -24.09 -1.09 -1.25
N SER A 384 -24.13 -0.63 0.02
CA SER A 384 -24.80 0.62 0.39
C SER A 384 -24.14 1.84 -0.25
N GLU A 385 -22.82 1.89 -0.32
CA GLU A 385 -22.08 2.99 -0.97
C GLU A 385 -22.40 3.07 -2.46
N LEU A 386 -22.37 1.92 -3.16
CA LEU A 386 -22.70 1.88 -4.59
C LEU A 386 -24.16 2.22 -4.86
N GLU A 387 -25.08 1.67 -4.08
CA GLU A 387 -26.51 1.94 -4.16
C GLU A 387 -26.81 3.43 -3.98
N GLN A 388 -26.28 4.04 -2.91
CA GLN A 388 -26.46 5.46 -2.62
C GLN A 388 -25.88 6.33 -3.74
N THR A 389 -24.71 5.98 -4.27
CA THR A 389 -24.09 6.70 -5.38
C THR A 389 -24.99 6.70 -6.61
N ILE A 390 -25.49 5.54 -7.03
CA ILE A 390 -26.35 5.41 -8.21
C ILE A 390 -27.67 6.14 -8.00
N LYS A 391 -28.34 5.93 -6.85
CA LYS A 391 -29.61 6.59 -6.53
C LYS A 391 -29.49 8.11 -6.47
N SER A 392 -28.46 8.64 -5.83
CA SER A 392 -28.26 10.09 -5.71
C SER A 392 -28.08 10.77 -7.07
N VAL A 393 -27.35 10.12 -7.99
CA VAL A 393 -27.14 10.62 -9.35
C VAL A 393 -28.46 10.63 -10.14
N PHE A 394 -29.25 9.58 -10.01
CA PHE A 394 -30.53 9.50 -10.71
C PHE A 394 -31.56 10.50 -10.16
N MET A 395 -31.65 10.67 -8.84
CA MET A 395 -32.50 11.69 -8.21
C MET A 395 -32.11 13.10 -8.64
N PHE A 396 -30.78 13.40 -8.63
CA PHE A 396 -30.27 14.67 -9.15
C PHE A 396 -30.78 14.95 -10.58
N LYS A 397 -30.75 13.93 -11.44
CA LYS A 397 -31.23 14.03 -12.82
C LYS A 397 -32.73 14.36 -12.89
N GLU A 398 -33.56 13.65 -12.13
CA GLU A 398 -35.03 13.84 -12.13
C GLU A 398 -35.39 15.25 -11.61
N GLU A 399 -34.71 15.76 -10.62
CA GLU A 399 -34.93 17.09 -10.03
C GLU A 399 -34.39 18.23 -10.90
N ASN A 400 -33.39 17.98 -11.74
CA ASN A 400 -32.63 19.01 -12.47
C ASN A 400 -32.66 18.83 -13.99
N THR A 401 -33.79 18.45 -14.55
CA THR A 401 -33.95 18.11 -15.98
C THR A 401 -33.43 19.18 -16.95
N LEU A 402 -33.53 20.47 -16.61
CA LEU A 402 -33.03 21.58 -17.45
C LEU A 402 -31.51 21.67 -17.51
N THR A 403 -30.79 21.21 -16.48
CA THR A 403 -29.34 21.31 -16.38
C THR A 403 -28.62 20.01 -16.73
N VAL A 404 -29.31 18.87 -16.82
CA VAL A 404 -28.71 17.56 -17.08
C VAL A 404 -27.93 17.53 -18.39
N THR A 405 -28.43 18.14 -19.46
CA THR A 405 -27.72 18.18 -20.75
C THR A 405 -26.37 18.89 -20.62
N GLN A 406 -26.31 20.02 -19.93
CA GLN A 406 -25.06 20.73 -19.65
C GLN A 406 -24.14 19.88 -18.78
N ARG A 407 -24.67 19.23 -17.75
CA ARG A 407 -23.92 18.35 -16.87
C ARG A 407 -23.29 17.18 -17.62
N ILE A 408 -24.04 16.53 -18.52
CA ILE A 408 -23.51 15.45 -19.38
C ILE A 408 -22.39 15.97 -20.29
N TYR A 409 -22.53 17.18 -20.85
CA TYR A 409 -21.50 17.79 -21.67
C TYR A 409 -20.21 18.02 -20.86
N ASP A 410 -20.32 18.58 -19.66
CA ASP A 410 -19.19 18.85 -18.77
C ASP A 410 -18.49 17.55 -18.34
N VAL A 411 -19.25 16.52 -17.97
CA VAL A 411 -18.74 15.19 -17.64
C VAL A 411 -17.99 14.57 -18.82
N ASN A 412 -18.54 14.66 -20.02
CA ASN A 412 -17.87 14.15 -21.24
C ASN A 412 -16.54 14.87 -21.50
N LYS A 413 -16.48 16.17 -21.27
CA LYS A 413 -15.24 16.95 -21.41
C LYS A 413 -14.18 16.50 -20.41
N LEU A 414 -14.56 16.32 -19.14
CA LEU A 414 -13.66 15.85 -18.08
C LEU A 414 -13.21 14.40 -18.30
N THR A 415 -14.14 13.52 -18.71
CA THR A 415 -13.79 12.13 -19.07
C THR A 415 -12.71 12.09 -20.15
N ARG A 416 -12.87 12.86 -21.22
CA ARG A 416 -11.85 12.93 -22.29
C ARG A 416 -10.51 13.46 -21.79
N ARG A 417 -10.54 14.47 -20.91
CA ARG A 417 -9.31 15.00 -20.29
C ARG A 417 -8.62 13.94 -19.44
N LEU A 418 -9.35 13.24 -18.59
CA LEU A 418 -8.81 12.18 -17.73
C LEU A 418 -8.26 11.00 -18.53
N VAL A 419 -8.97 10.53 -19.54
CA VAL A 419 -8.49 9.46 -20.44
C VAL A 419 -7.18 9.86 -21.12
N ARG A 420 -7.07 11.11 -21.59
CA ARG A 420 -5.81 11.60 -22.18
C ARG A 420 -4.67 11.59 -21.16
N LEU A 421 -4.90 12.11 -19.95
CA LEU A 421 -3.91 12.17 -18.88
C LEU A 421 -3.47 10.77 -18.45
N LYS A 422 -4.43 9.84 -18.29
CA LYS A 422 -4.15 8.43 -18.00
C LYS A 422 -3.30 7.79 -19.10
N THR A 423 -3.65 7.99 -20.39
CA THR A 423 -2.88 7.47 -21.51
C THR A 423 -1.46 8.04 -21.55
N GLU A 424 -1.29 9.31 -21.22
CA GLU A 424 0.02 9.94 -21.13
C GLU A 424 0.86 9.34 -20.00
N LEU A 425 0.24 9.11 -18.84
CA LEU A 425 0.86 8.46 -17.70
C LEU A 425 1.24 7.00 -17.97
N ASP A 426 0.38 6.24 -18.68
CA ASP A 426 0.64 4.85 -19.06
C ASP A 426 1.84 4.72 -20.04
N ARG A 427 2.11 5.76 -20.82
CA ARG A 427 3.28 5.83 -21.74
C ARG A 427 4.57 6.30 -21.06
N THR A 428 4.47 6.80 -19.84
CA THR A 428 5.65 7.26 -19.09
C THR A 428 6.36 6.03 -18.50
N PRO A 429 7.66 5.83 -18.75
CA PRO A 429 8.41 4.72 -18.15
C PRO A 429 8.55 4.96 -16.64
N LEU A 430 7.81 4.21 -15.85
CA LEU A 430 7.79 4.30 -14.38
C LEU A 430 8.60 3.18 -13.73
N GLU A 431 8.92 2.12 -14.49
CA GLU A 431 9.76 1.02 -14.03
C GLU A 431 11.19 1.50 -13.77
N GLN A 432 11.88 0.80 -12.89
CA GLN A 432 13.26 1.10 -12.55
C GLN A 432 14.08 1.07 -13.84
N ALA A 433 14.42 2.25 -14.38
CA ALA A 433 15.38 2.32 -15.46
C ALA A 433 16.66 1.67 -14.95
N GLU A 434 17.29 0.81 -15.76
CA GLU A 434 18.59 0.24 -15.48
C GLU A 434 19.48 1.36 -14.90
N ILE A 435 19.76 1.25 -13.60
CA ILE A 435 20.77 2.09 -13.01
C ILE A 435 22.06 1.60 -13.63
N ASP A 436 22.64 2.44 -14.47
CA ASP A 436 23.90 2.21 -15.15
C ASP A 436 24.91 1.61 -14.17
N ALA A 437 25.00 0.28 -14.13
CA ALA A 437 25.89 -0.47 -13.27
C ALA A 437 27.39 -0.22 -13.65
N ASN A 438 27.63 0.65 -14.64
CA ASN A 438 28.96 0.93 -15.20
C ASN A 438 29.63 2.20 -14.65
N LYS A 439 29.00 2.97 -13.78
CA LYS A 439 29.73 4.00 -13.01
C LYS A 439 30.20 3.42 -11.69
N LYS A 440 31.26 2.59 -11.72
CA LYS A 440 32.12 2.39 -10.56
C LYS A 440 32.61 3.78 -10.14
N PRO A 441 32.43 4.19 -8.86
CA PRO A 441 33.15 5.35 -8.37
C PRO A 441 34.65 5.02 -8.52
N GLU A 442 35.37 5.84 -9.28
CA GLU A 442 36.83 5.80 -9.29
C GLU A 442 37.28 6.17 -7.89
N PHE A 443 37.62 5.16 -7.08
CA PHE A 443 38.37 5.36 -5.86
C PHE A 443 39.74 5.88 -6.27
N LYS A 444 39.93 7.20 -6.19
CA LYS A 444 41.29 7.78 -6.17
C LYS A 444 42.02 7.19 -4.98
N GLN A 445 42.96 6.30 -5.25
CA GLN A 445 43.97 5.90 -4.28
C GLN A 445 44.67 7.17 -3.81
N VAL A 446 44.41 7.57 -2.59
CA VAL A 446 45.25 8.54 -1.88
C VAL A 446 46.49 7.79 -1.45
N HIS A 447 47.57 7.98 -2.19
CA HIS A 447 48.90 7.58 -1.71
C HIS A 447 49.21 8.45 -0.49
N CYS A 448 49.26 7.83 0.67
CA CYS A 448 49.97 8.39 1.83
C CYS A 448 51.49 8.24 1.57
N GLU A 449 52.18 9.36 1.39
CA GLU A 449 53.57 9.50 1.70
C GLU A 449 53.75 9.82 3.19
#